data_bbecb7c8bf35bdc3fa3ebcc6f27cae89
#
_entry.id   bbecb7c8bf35bdc3fa3ebcc6f27cae89
#
_cell.length_a   1.000
_cell.length_b   1.000
_cell.length_c   1.000
_cell.angle_alpha   90.00
_cell.angle_beta   90.00
_cell.angle_gamma   90.00
#
_symmetry.space_group_name_H-M   'P 1'
#
loop_
_entity.id
_entity.type
_entity.pdbx_description
1 polymer ?
#
loop_
_entity_poly.entity_id
_entity_poly.type
_entity_poly.pdbx_seq_one_letter_code
_entity_poly.pdbx_strand_id
1 'polypeptide(L)'
;MSKKILVISTSLRNNSNTDILADEFIRGAISSGHEVEKISLRDKKINFCLGCDTCQKTQRCVHRDDASELVKKIHEADVIVFAAPVYFGGVSGQMQTLLDRTYSLFPWKLNLEQTHRFRDVYLITASSGESSEFTDNVIKKIEDWIKHFSGVWVKCQECAKLAGVIRGLGVHEPGEIRRHPEKMKETYEMGKDV
;
A
#
# COMPACT_ATOMS: atom_id res chain seq x y z
N MET A 1 -14.88 9.03 -13.86
CA MET A 1 -15.63 8.91 -12.58
C MET A 1 -14.66 9.13 -11.42
N SER A 2 -15.11 9.76 -10.33
CA SER A 2 -14.28 9.91 -9.14
C SER A 2 -14.02 8.54 -8.50
N LYS A 3 -12.74 8.25 -8.17
CA LYS A 3 -12.32 7.04 -7.46
C LYS A 3 -12.03 7.38 -5.99
N LYS A 4 -12.21 6.41 -5.10
CA LYS A 4 -11.75 6.47 -3.70
C LYS A 4 -10.35 5.89 -3.60
N ILE A 5 -9.39 6.72 -3.29
CA ILE A 5 -7.97 6.37 -3.22
C ILE A 5 -7.54 6.33 -1.77
N LEU A 6 -7.01 5.21 -1.33
CA LEU A 6 -6.42 5.05 0.00
C LEU A 6 -4.90 5.03 -0.10
N VAL A 7 -4.25 6.03 0.46
CA VAL A 7 -2.78 6.12 0.56
C VAL A 7 -2.35 5.71 1.95
N ILE A 8 -1.53 4.67 2.06
CA ILE A 8 -1.01 4.13 3.32
C ILE A 8 0.48 4.40 3.40
N SER A 9 0.87 5.33 4.28
CA SER A 9 2.28 5.59 4.59
C SER A 9 2.74 4.68 5.71
N THR A 10 3.83 3.96 5.46
CA THR A 10 4.41 3.01 6.42
C THR A 10 5.72 3.50 7.05
N SER A 11 6.17 4.71 6.70
CA SER A 11 7.34 5.32 7.31
C SER A 11 7.00 5.90 8.69
N LEU A 12 7.87 5.63 9.67
CA LEU A 12 7.78 6.24 11.00
C LEU A 12 8.60 7.54 11.11
N ARG A 13 9.37 7.90 10.09
CA ARG A 13 10.14 9.16 10.08
C ARG A 13 9.22 10.34 9.81
N ASN A 14 9.44 11.44 10.55
CA ASN A 14 8.90 12.74 10.16
C ASN A 14 9.56 13.19 8.86
N ASN A 15 8.80 13.86 7.99
CA ASN A 15 9.30 14.38 6.71
C ASN A 15 10.01 13.30 5.85
N SER A 16 9.49 12.09 5.86
CA SER A 16 10.11 10.98 5.14
C SER A 16 10.03 11.16 3.62
N ASN A 17 11.01 10.63 2.91
CA ASN A 17 11.06 10.71 1.45
C ASN A 17 9.83 10.07 0.79
N THR A 18 9.35 8.94 1.32
CA THR A 18 8.14 8.28 0.83
C THR A 18 6.87 9.09 1.11
N ASP A 19 6.78 9.79 2.25
CA ASP A 19 5.63 10.65 2.56
C ASP A 19 5.55 11.84 1.61
N ILE A 20 6.70 12.44 1.29
CA ILE A 20 6.78 13.57 0.37
C ILE A 20 6.33 13.17 -1.02
N LEU A 21 6.79 12.02 -1.51
CA LEU A 21 6.32 11.47 -2.79
C LEU A 21 4.82 11.12 -2.73
N ALA A 22 4.35 10.52 -1.64
CA ALA A 22 2.93 10.24 -1.47
C ALA A 22 2.07 11.51 -1.51
N ASP A 23 2.56 12.62 -0.94
CA ASP A 23 1.86 13.91 -0.98
C ASP A 23 1.79 14.47 -2.41
N GLU A 24 2.83 14.27 -3.23
CA GLU A 24 2.79 14.63 -4.65
C GLU A 24 1.79 13.78 -5.44
N PHE A 25 1.75 12.47 -5.19
CA PHE A 25 0.73 11.60 -5.78
C PHE A 25 -0.68 12.07 -5.42
N ILE A 26 -0.91 12.39 -4.15
CA ILE A 26 -2.19 12.89 -3.65
C ILE A 26 -2.58 14.18 -4.35
N ARG A 27 -1.64 15.11 -4.52
CA ARG A 27 -1.89 16.36 -5.25
C ARG A 27 -2.35 16.10 -6.68
N GLY A 28 -1.68 15.18 -7.38
CA GLY A 28 -2.05 14.76 -8.74
C GLY A 28 -3.47 14.17 -8.77
N ALA A 29 -3.75 13.22 -7.89
CA ALA A 29 -5.05 12.54 -7.82
C ALA A 29 -6.21 13.52 -7.51
N ILE A 30 -6.00 14.45 -6.57
CA ILE A 30 -6.99 15.47 -6.24
C ILE A 30 -7.22 16.42 -7.44
N SER A 31 -6.17 16.77 -8.19
CA SER A 31 -6.29 17.63 -9.37
C SER A 31 -7.14 17.00 -10.48
N SER A 32 -7.25 15.66 -10.50
CA SER A 32 -8.11 14.89 -11.41
C SER A 32 -9.50 14.60 -10.82
N GLY A 33 -9.83 15.15 -9.66
CA GLY A 33 -11.16 15.05 -9.06
C GLY A 33 -11.43 13.77 -8.29
N HIS A 34 -10.37 13.06 -7.83
CA HIS A 34 -10.50 11.87 -7.00
C HIS A 34 -10.63 12.22 -5.51
N GLU A 35 -11.29 11.33 -4.76
CA GLU A 35 -11.36 11.38 -3.30
C GLU A 35 -10.16 10.64 -2.72
N VAL A 36 -9.33 11.31 -1.93
CA VAL A 36 -8.10 10.72 -1.39
C VAL A 36 -8.09 10.78 0.13
N GLU A 37 -7.86 9.64 0.77
CA GLU A 37 -7.57 9.53 2.19
C GLU A 37 -6.12 9.06 2.38
N LYS A 38 -5.33 9.78 3.19
CA LYS A 38 -3.98 9.36 3.60
C LYS A 38 -3.99 8.90 5.05
N ILE A 39 -3.45 7.71 5.29
CA ILE A 39 -3.26 7.14 6.62
C ILE A 39 -1.78 6.85 6.85
N SER A 40 -1.24 7.40 7.94
CA SER A 40 0.11 7.05 8.42
C SER A 40 0.04 5.94 9.46
N LEU A 41 0.90 4.92 9.32
CA LEU A 41 1.04 3.88 10.34
C LEU A 41 1.83 4.33 11.58
N ARG A 42 2.39 5.55 11.58
CA ARG A 42 3.15 6.11 12.70
C ARG A 42 2.36 6.14 13.99
N ASP A 43 1.09 6.52 13.90
CA ASP A 43 0.22 6.72 15.05
C ASP A 43 -0.76 5.56 15.24
N LYS A 44 -0.50 4.42 14.59
CA LYS A 44 -1.36 3.24 14.63
C LYS A 44 -0.76 2.13 15.48
N LYS A 45 -1.61 1.52 16.29
CA LYS A 45 -1.27 0.32 17.07
C LYS A 45 -1.79 -0.91 16.33
N ILE A 46 -0.88 -1.67 15.75
CA ILE A 46 -1.19 -2.88 14.98
C ILE A 46 -0.40 -4.04 15.57
N ASN A 47 -1.10 -5.02 16.14
CA ASN A 47 -0.48 -6.24 16.65
C ASN A 47 -0.16 -7.20 15.51
N PHE A 48 0.84 -8.06 15.71
CA PHE A 48 1.19 -9.10 14.74
C PHE A 48 0.05 -10.11 14.56
N CYS A 49 -0.08 -10.65 13.36
CA CYS A 49 -1.03 -11.71 13.08
C CYS A 49 -0.65 -12.97 13.88
N LEU A 50 -1.63 -13.58 14.57
CA LEU A 50 -1.40 -14.81 15.37
C LEU A 50 -1.52 -16.09 14.51
N GLY A 51 -1.93 -16.01 13.25
CA GLY A 51 -2.20 -17.19 12.43
C GLY A 51 -3.33 -18.08 12.95
N CYS A 52 -4.21 -17.55 13.80
CA CYS A 52 -5.25 -18.32 14.51
C CYS A 52 -6.47 -18.69 13.66
N ASP A 53 -6.55 -18.25 12.42
CA ASP A 53 -7.64 -18.51 11.47
C ASP A 53 -9.06 -18.13 11.95
N THR A 54 -9.21 -17.40 13.05
CA THR A 54 -10.54 -16.99 13.52
C THR A 54 -11.24 -16.11 12.48
N CYS A 55 -10.51 -15.23 11.80
CA CYS A 55 -11.06 -14.38 10.74
C CYS A 55 -11.60 -15.20 9.54
N GLN A 56 -11.05 -16.39 9.29
CA GLN A 56 -11.53 -17.30 8.26
C GLN A 56 -12.85 -18.00 8.61
N LYS A 57 -13.30 -17.88 9.86
CA LYS A 57 -14.58 -18.43 10.33
C LYS A 57 -15.61 -17.34 10.58
N THR A 58 -15.17 -16.18 11.04
CA THR A 58 -16.04 -15.11 11.54
C THR A 58 -15.98 -13.83 10.72
N GLN A 59 -15.08 -13.74 9.73
CA GLN A 59 -14.72 -12.53 8.96
C GLN A 59 -14.23 -11.37 9.86
N ARG A 60 -13.84 -11.67 11.09
CA ARG A 60 -13.35 -10.66 12.04
C ARG A 60 -12.06 -11.14 12.70
N CYS A 61 -11.08 -10.24 12.80
CA CYS A 61 -9.87 -10.50 13.55
C CYS A 61 -10.13 -10.54 15.05
N VAL A 62 -9.39 -11.41 15.77
CA VAL A 62 -9.44 -11.46 17.24
C VAL A 62 -8.84 -10.23 17.90
N HIS A 63 -7.88 -9.56 17.25
CA HIS A 63 -7.31 -8.32 17.73
C HIS A 63 -8.31 -7.17 17.61
N ARG A 64 -8.37 -6.36 18.66
CA ARG A 64 -9.13 -5.10 18.71
C ARG A 64 -8.15 -3.95 18.68
N ASP A 65 -7.62 -3.65 17.49
CA ASP A 65 -6.62 -2.63 17.24
C ASP A 65 -6.91 -1.89 15.93
N ASP A 66 -6.06 -0.92 15.56
CA ASP A 66 -6.27 -0.07 14.40
C ASP A 66 -6.29 -0.82 13.07
N ALA A 67 -5.75 -2.05 13.01
CA ALA A 67 -5.74 -2.83 11.77
C ALA A 67 -7.15 -3.18 11.30
N SER A 68 -8.12 -3.34 12.20
CA SER A 68 -9.49 -3.69 11.80
C SER A 68 -10.13 -2.61 10.95
N GLU A 69 -9.92 -1.34 11.31
CA GLU A 69 -10.41 -0.20 10.53
C GLU A 69 -9.63 -0.04 9.22
N LEU A 70 -8.30 -0.18 9.27
CA LEU A 70 -7.45 -0.11 8.07
C LEU A 70 -7.83 -1.16 7.04
N VAL A 71 -8.02 -2.39 7.47
CA VAL A 71 -8.44 -3.51 6.60
C VAL A 71 -9.80 -3.23 5.97
N LYS A 72 -10.75 -2.64 6.72
CA LYS A 72 -12.04 -2.22 6.17
C LYS A 72 -11.86 -1.16 5.08
N LYS A 73 -11.01 -0.14 5.32
CA LYS A 73 -10.73 0.91 4.33
C LYS A 73 -10.04 0.35 3.08
N ILE A 74 -9.11 -0.60 3.24
CA ILE A 74 -8.49 -1.33 2.11
C ILE A 74 -9.57 -2.05 1.29
N HIS A 75 -10.54 -2.68 1.94
CA HIS A 75 -11.64 -3.38 1.27
C HIS A 75 -12.54 -2.44 0.46
N GLU A 76 -12.78 -1.22 0.96
CA GLU A 76 -13.70 -0.24 0.39
C GLU A 76 -13.07 0.72 -0.63
N ALA A 77 -11.75 0.78 -0.73
CA ALA A 77 -11.04 1.63 -1.67
C ALA A 77 -11.15 1.12 -3.11
N ASP A 78 -11.16 2.01 -4.09
CA ASP A 78 -11.04 1.67 -5.51
C ASP A 78 -9.58 1.52 -5.92
N VAL A 79 -8.70 2.31 -5.28
CA VAL A 79 -7.24 2.33 -5.52
C VAL A 79 -6.51 2.32 -4.19
N ILE A 80 -5.42 1.55 -4.11
CA ILE A 80 -4.53 1.52 -2.95
C ILE A 80 -3.15 2.01 -3.35
N VAL A 81 -2.58 2.90 -2.55
CA VAL A 81 -1.20 3.38 -2.71
C VAL A 81 -0.42 3.05 -1.45
N PHE A 82 0.60 2.23 -1.57
CA PHE A 82 1.55 1.98 -0.48
C PHE A 82 2.76 2.88 -0.63
N ALA A 83 3.05 3.69 0.39
CA ALA A 83 4.27 4.47 0.50
C ALA A 83 5.18 3.84 1.57
N ALA A 84 6.22 3.13 1.13
CA ALA A 84 7.04 2.29 2.00
C ALA A 84 8.54 2.55 1.84
N PRO A 85 9.28 2.86 2.93
CA PRO A 85 10.73 2.85 2.89
C PRO A 85 11.25 1.43 2.67
N VAL A 86 12.41 1.33 2.02
CA VAL A 86 13.09 0.05 1.80
C VAL A 86 14.10 -0.16 2.93
N TYR A 87 13.96 -1.28 3.64
CA TYR A 87 14.87 -1.70 4.69
C TYR A 87 15.42 -3.09 4.37
N PHE A 88 16.75 -3.19 4.22
CA PHE A 88 17.42 -4.46 3.87
C PHE A 88 16.81 -5.14 2.64
N GLY A 89 16.46 -4.37 1.62
CA GLY A 89 15.82 -4.87 0.39
C GLY A 89 14.37 -5.36 0.57
N GLY A 90 13.73 -5.05 1.70
CA GLY A 90 12.35 -5.46 2.01
C GLY A 90 11.45 -4.29 2.41
N VAL A 91 10.20 -4.60 2.67
CA VAL A 91 9.23 -3.65 3.23
C VAL A 91 9.53 -3.40 4.70
N SER A 92 9.08 -2.27 5.25
CA SER A 92 9.17 -2.01 6.68
C SER A 92 8.37 -3.04 7.50
N GLY A 93 8.78 -3.30 8.75
CA GLY A 93 8.06 -4.21 9.65
C GLY A 93 6.60 -3.81 9.85
N GLN A 94 6.31 -2.50 9.88
CA GLN A 94 4.97 -1.96 9.99
C GLN A 94 4.12 -2.33 8.77
N MET A 95 4.68 -2.22 7.57
CA MET A 95 3.99 -2.62 6.35
C MET A 95 3.75 -4.12 6.33
N GLN A 96 4.77 -4.94 6.65
CA GLN A 96 4.60 -6.39 6.70
C GLN A 96 3.49 -6.78 7.68
N THR A 97 3.49 -6.18 8.87
CA THR A 97 2.45 -6.43 9.88
C THR A 97 1.05 -6.10 9.34
N LEU A 98 0.89 -4.98 8.62
CA LEU A 98 -0.39 -4.65 8.02
C LEU A 98 -0.78 -5.66 6.93
N LEU A 99 0.15 -6.02 6.03
CA LEU A 99 -0.12 -7.00 4.97
C LEU A 99 -0.58 -8.36 5.57
N ASP A 100 0.08 -8.84 6.62
CA ASP A 100 -0.32 -10.07 7.31
C ASP A 100 -1.74 -9.98 7.90
N ARG A 101 -2.14 -8.79 8.36
CA ARG A 101 -3.47 -8.54 8.92
C ARG A 101 -4.56 -8.44 7.85
N THR A 102 -4.21 -8.19 6.58
CA THR A 102 -5.15 -8.24 5.45
C THR A 102 -5.61 -9.66 5.12
N TYR A 103 -5.03 -10.68 5.74
CA TYR A 103 -5.49 -12.07 5.61
C TYR A 103 -6.99 -12.24 5.91
N SER A 104 -7.58 -11.39 6.73
CA SER A 104 -9.01 -11.37 7.00
C SER A 104 -9.87 -10.97 5.79
N LEU A 105 -9.29 -10.33 4.77
CA LEU A 105 -9.96 -10.02 3.50
C LEU A 105 -10.01 -11.21 2.53
N PHE A 106 -9.35 -12.32 2.88
CA PHE A 106 -9.24 -13.50 2.05
C PHE A 106 -9.98 -14.70 2.67
N PRO A 107 -11.33 -14.75 2.58
CA PRO A 107 -12.15 -15.73 3.29
C PRO A 107 -12.21 -17.09 2.56
N TRP A 108 -11.06 -17.69 2.23
CA TRP A 108 -10.98 -18.91 1.44
C TRP A 108 -11.66 -20.12 2.11
N LYS A 109 -11.70 -20.18 3.45
CA LYS A 109 -12.39 -21.24 4.19
C LYS A 109 -13.92 -21.10 4.16
N LEU A 110 -14.43 -19.91 3.84
CA LEU A 110 -15.86 -19.65 3.79
C LEU A 110 -16.43 -19.81 2.39
N ASN A 111 -15.60 -20.10 1.41
CA ASN A 111 -15.96 -20.21 -0.01
C ASN A 111 -16.83 -19.03 -0.52
N LEU A 112 -16.56 -17.85 0.02
CA LEU A 112 -17.25 -16.62 -0.37
C LEU A 112 -16.54 -15.97 -1.56
N GLU A 113 -17.31 -15.30 -2.40
CA GLU A 113 -16.75 -14.46 -3.44
C GLU A 113 -15.98 -13.29 -2.82
N GLN A 114 -14.85 -12.95 -3.43
CA GLN A 114 -14.09 -11.76 -3.00
C GLN A 114 -14.83 -10.50 -3.39
N THR A 115 -15.00 -9.61 -2.42
CA THR A 115 -15.81 -8.40 -2.56
C THR A 115 -15.00 -7.10 -2.46
N HIS A 116 -13.63 -7.19 -2.34
CA HIS A 116 -12.81 -5.98 -2.34
C HIS A 116 -12.98 -5.17 -3.63
N ARG A 117 -12.97 -3.84 -3.50
CA ARG A 117 -13.23 -2.93 -4.61
C ARG A 117 -11.99 -2.57 -5.40
N PHE A 118 -10.80 -2.55 -4.77
CA PHE A 118 -9.59 -2.08 -5.44
C PHE A 118 -9.23 -2.92 -6.65
N ARG A 119 -8.82 -2.21 -7.70
CA ARG A 119 -8.34 -2.79 -8.96
C ARG A 119 -6.91 -2.37 -9.26
N ASP A 120 -6.54 -1.18 -8.84
CA ASP A 120 -5.21 -0.62 -9.06
C ASP A 120 -4.48 -0.46 -7.73
N VAL A 121 -3.26 -0.96 -7.68
CA VAL A 121 -2.34 -0.78 -6.56
C VAL A 121 -1.12 -0.03 -7.06
N TYR A 122 -0.72 1.00 -6.36
CA TYR A 122 0.49 1.76 -6.62
C TYR A 122 1.47 1.57 -5.48
N LEU A 123 2.76 1.60 -5.81
CA LEU A 123 3.83 1.48 -4.84
C LEU A 123 4.81 2.66 -4.96
N ILE A 124 5.01 3.36 -3.88
CA ILE A 124 5.99 4.44 -3.75
C ILE A 124 7.06 3.97 -2.78
N THR A 125 8.31 3.90 -3.22
CA THR A 125 9.44 3.46 -2.39
C THR A 125 10.51 4.53 -2.29
N ALA A 126 11.31 4.49 -1.23
CA ALA A 126 12.54 5.26 -1.10
C ALA A 126 13.63 4.39 -0.46
N SER A 127 14.84 4.48 -1.00
CA SER A 127 16.02 3.77 -0.49
C SER A 127 17.27 4.65 -0.55
N SER A 128 18.22 4.41 0.35
CA SER A 128 19.55 5.02 0.29
C SER A 128 20.43 4.45 -0.82
N GLY A 129 20.14 3.24 -1.30
CA GLY A 129 20.85 2.64 -2.41
C GLY A 129 20.43 3.24 -3.75
N GLU A 130 21.37 3.39 -4.65
CA GLU A 130 21.16 3.92 -6.01
C GLU A 130 20.69 2.86 -7.00
N SER A 131 20.94 1.56 -6.72
CA SER A 131 20.52 0.46 -7.59
C SER A 131 19.02 0.17 -7.40
N SER A 132 18.32 -0.03 -8.52
CA SER A 132 16.92 -0.46 -8.54
C SER A 132 16.70 -1.84 -7.90
N GLU A 133 17.72 -2.69 -7.85
CA GLU A 133 17.67 -4.01 -7.23
C GLU A 133 17.25 -3.96 -5.76
N PHE A 134 17.60 -2.87 -5.04
CA PHE A 134 17.17 -2.67 -3.65
C PHE A 134 15.65 -2.58 -3.48
N THR A 135 14.93 -2.24 -4.54
CA THR A 135 13.47 -2.10 -4.53
C THR A 135 12.73 -3.28 -5.14
N ASP A 136 13.42 -4.16 -5.88
CA ASP A 136 12.77 -5.24 -6.64
C ASP A 136 12.07 -6.26 -5.74
N ASN A 137 12.67 -6.60 -4.59
CA ASN A 137 12.02 -7.48 -3.61
C ASN A 137 10.76 -6.86 -3.00
N VAL A 138 10.76 -5.54 -2.81
CA VAL A 138 9.58 -4.80 -2.32
C VAL A 138 8.46 -4.85 -3.35
N ILE A 139 8.79 -4.63 -4.62
CA ILE A 139 7.84 -4.74 -5.74
C ILE A 139 7.28 -6.15 -5.81
N LYS A 140 8.15 -7.14 -5.83
CA LYS A 140 7.76 -8.57 -5.85
C LYS A 140 6.83 -8.92 -4.69
N LYS A 141 7.11 -8.40 -3.48
CA LYS A 141 6.26 -8.61 -2.30
C LYS A 141 4.85 -8.07 -2.50
N ILE A 142 4.71 -6.89 -3.09
CA ILE A 142 3.40 -6.30 -3.37
C ILE A 142 2.68 -7.04 -4.48
N GLU A 143 3.38 -7.44 -5.54
CA GLU A 143 2.80 -8.28 -6.58
C GLU A 143 2.28 -9.60 -6.03
N ASP A 144 3.05 -10.26 -5.15
CA ASP A 144 2.63 -11.52 -4.54
C ASP A 144 1.43 -11.31 -3.59
N TRP A 145 1.38 -10.20 -2.86
CA TRP A 145 0.21 -9.82 -2.07
C TRP A 145 -1.02 -9.61 -2.96
N ILE A 146 -0.89 -8.88 -4.07
CA ILE A 146 -1.96 -8.65 -5.04
C ILE A 146 -2.48 -9.97 -5.62
N LYS A 147 -1.62 -10.92 -5.94
CA LYS A 147 -2.00 -12.24 -6.48
C LYS A 147 -2.98 -13.00 -5.60
N HIS A 148 -2.94 -12.81 -4.28
CA HIS A 148 -3.89 -13.41 -3.36
C HIS A 148 -5.31 -12.87 -3.55
N PHE A 149 -5.45 -11.67 -4.13
CA PHE A 149 -6.74 -11.04 -4.45
C PHE A 149 -7.09 -11.13 -5.94
N SER A 150 -6.21 -11.68 -6.78
CA SER A 150 -6.31 -11.62 -8.25
C SER A 150 -6.47 -12.98 -8.93
N GLY A 151 -7.02 -13.97 -8.25
CA GLY A 151 -7.49 -15.16 -8.97
C GLY A 151 -6.65 -16.41 -8.89
N VAL A 152 -5.55 -16.49 -8.15
CA VAL A 152 -4.89 -17.80 -7.91
C VAL A 152 -5.82 -18.73 -7.10
N TRP A 153 -6.64 -18.14 -6.22
CA TRP A 153 -7.57 -18.85 -5.33
C TRP A 153 -9.00 -18.37 -5.45
N VAL A 154 -9.29 -17.36 -6.28
CA VAL A 154 -10.58 -16.69 -6.40
C VAL A 154 -10.91 -16.47 -7.87
N LYS A 155 -12.12 -16.79 -8.29
CA LYS A 155 -12.64 -16.39 -9.60
C LYS A 155 -12.86 -14.87 -9.57
N CYS A 156 -11.98 -14.12 -10.19
CA CYS A 156 -12.08 -12.68 -10.32
C CYS A 156 -12.31 -12.31 -11.79
N GLN A 157 -13.35 -11.55 -12.08
CA GLN A 157 -13.61 -11.07 -13.45
C GLN A 157 -12.70 -9.90 -13.82
N GLU A 158 -12.34 -9.07 -12.83
CA GLU A 158 -11.43 -7.93 -12.97
C GLU A 158 -10.42 -7.97 -11.83
N CYS A 159 -9.24 -8.50 -12.13
CA CYS A 159 -8.22 -8.73 -11.10
C CYS A 159 -7.49 -7.42 -10.74
N ALA A 160 -7.12 -7.29 -9.47
CA ALA A 160 -6.23 -6.23 -9.02
C ALA A 160 -4.85 -6.38 -9.68
N LYS A 161 -4.19 -5.27 -9.97
CA LYS A 161 -2.86 -5.21 -10.57
C LYS A 161 -1.99 -4.16 -9.90
N LEU A 162 -0.68 -4.34 -9.99
CA LEU A 162 0.28 -3.27 -9.71
C LEU A 162 0.26 -2.30 -10.90
N ALA A 163 -0.38 -1.16 -10.73
CA ALA A 163 -0.62 -0.18 -11.80
C ALA A 163 0.56 0.77 -12.01
N GLY A 164 1.37 1.01 -10.96
CA GLY A 164 2.55 1.85 -11.07
C GLY A 164 3.49 1.75 -9.87
N VAL A 165 4.75 2.10 -10.11
CA VAL A 165 5.81 2.10 -9.09
C VAL A 165 6.63 3.37 -9.21
N ILE A 166 6.83 4.07 -8.10
CA ILE A 166 7.80 5.16 -7.95
C ILE A 166 8.98 4.67 -7.11
N ARG A 167 10.18 4.86 -7.63
CA ARG A 167 11.44 4.52 -6.96
C ARG A 167 12.23 5.79 -6.66
N GLY A 168 12.24 6.24 -5.41
CA GLY A 168 13.14 7.27 -4.90
C GLY A 168 14.45 6.61 -4.46
N LEU A 169 15.41 6.54 -5.38
CA LEU A 169 16.71 5.92 -5.13
C LEU A 169 17.73 6.96 -4.67
N GLY A 170 18.76 6.51 -3.93
CA GLY A 170 19.87 7.37 -3.50
C GLY A 170 19.46 8.44 -2.45
N VAL A 171 18.36 8.24 -1.71
CA VAL A 171 17.85 9.21 -0.73
C VAL A 171 17.86 8.63 0.68
N HIS A 172 18.67 9.19 1.56
CA HIS A 172 18.85 8.74 2.94
C HIS A 172 18.23 9.69 3.97
N GLU A 173 18.53 10.98 3.85
CA GLU A 173 18.08 11.96 4.80
C GLU A 173 16.59 12.32 4.65
N PRO A 174 15.87 12.62 5.73
CA PRO A 174 14.50 13.09 5.65
C PRO A 174 14.37 14.33 4.74
N GLY A 175 13.49 14.26 3.75
CA GLY A 175 13.24 15.36 2.83
C GLY A 175 14.21 15.47 1.66
N GLU A 176 15.22 14.63 1.59
CA GLU A 176 16.23 14.65 0.51
C GLU A 176 15.63 14.48 -0.88
N ILE A 177 14.54 13.73 -1.01
CA ILE A 177 13.84 13.52 -2.28
C ILE A 177 13.42 14.83 -2.97
N ARG A 178 13.29 15.92 -2.23
CA ARG A 178 13.00 17.26 -2.81
C ARG A 178 14.10 17.78 -3.73
N ARG A 179 15.31 17.22 -3.65
CA ARG A 179 16.42 17.52 -4.57
C ARG A 179 16.27 16.80 -5.91
N HIS A 180 15.23 15.95 -6.06
CA HIS A 180 14.90 15.18 -7.26
C HIS A 180 13.58 15.66 -7.86
N PRO A 181 13.52 16.86 -8.47
CA PRO A 181 12.28 17.45 -8.98
C PRO A 181 11.63 16.59 -10.07
N GLU A 182 12.43 15.82 -10.81
CA GLU A 182 11.94 14.86 -11.81
C GLU A 182 11.11 13.75 -11.17
N LYS A 183 11.51 13.25 -9.98
CA LYS A 183 10.75 12.24 -9.23
C LYS A 183 9.47 12.81 -8.62
N MET A 184 9.53 14.04 -8.13
CA MET A 184 8.35 14.76 -7.65
C MET A 184 7.33 14.91 -8.77
N LYS A 185 7.77 15.35 -9.95
CA LYS A 185 6.90 15.51 -11.13
C LYS A 185 6.34 14.16 -11.60
N GLU A 186 7.19 13.13 -11.75
CA GLU A 186 6.77 11.78 -12.13
C GLU A 186 5.66 11.27 -11.20
N THR A 187 5.83 11.48 -9.90
CA THR A 187 4.86 11.03 -8.89
C THR A 187 3.55 11.81 -8.96
N TYR A 188 3.61 13.12 -9.20
CA TYR A 188 2.43 13.94 -9.41
C TYR A 188 1.64 13.50 -10.65
N GLU A 189 2.30 13.31 -11.80
CA GLU A 189 1.65 12.86 -13.03
C GLU A 189 1.05 11.46 -12.85
N MET A 190 1.76 10.55 -12.17
CA MET A 190 1.20 9.22 -11.85
C MET A 190 -0.09 9.32 -11.03
N GLY A 191 -0.17 10.21 -10.05
CA GLY A 191 -1.39 10.44 -9.28
C GLY A 191 -2.51 11.06 -10.11
N LYS A 192 -2.16 11.91 -11.07
CA LYS A 192 -3.10 12.55 -11.98
C LYS A 192 -3.74 11.57 -12.97
N ASP A 193 -3.00 10.55 -13.36
CA ASP A 193 -3.39 9.56 -14.37
C ASP A 193 -4.16 8.35 -13.78
N VAL A 194 -4.50 8.38 -12.49
CA VAL A 194 -5.29 7.33 -11.82
C VAL A 194 -6.73 7.18 -12.44
#